data_76fcdaef4c23655e73adfed4d972407f
#
_entry.id   76fcdaef4c23655e73adfed4d972407f
#
_cell.length_a   1.000
_cell.length_b   1.000
_cell.length_c   1.000
_cell.angle_alpha   90.00
_cell.angle_beta   90.00
_cell.angle_gamma   90.00
#
_symmetry.space_group_name_H-M   'P 1'
#
loop_
_entity.id
_entity.type
_entity.pdbx_description
1 polymer ?
#
loop_
_entity_poly.entity_id
_entity_poly.type
_entity_poly.pdbx_seq_one_letter_code
_entity_poly.pdbx_strand_id
1 'polypeptide(L)'
;MKNKIEFSAFDADDTLWENELYFQEWEHRFCHLLRKYLPAPFISEELFKTEIKNLDIYGYGLKGMLLCMIETICKVTNGEGDLNLVKEILRSGQELLQRPIILLDGVQEVISALCENYKLVLATKGDLFDQKRKISASGLQECFCHIEIMSDKKNADYKRLLDNLRCKAENLLMIGNSIKSDIIPILELGGYAAYVPHHITWAHEQCEGEVTHSHFIKLNNIKEIQNYL
;
A
#
# COMPACT_ATOMS: atom_id res chain seq x y z
N MET A 1 12.97 -12.78 20.01
CA MET A 1 12.35 -12.76 18.68
C MET A 1 13.25 -13.44 17.65
N LYS A 2 14.51 -13.06 17.53
CA LYS A 2 15.50 -13.59 16.55
C LYS A 2 15.45 -15.11 16.27
N ASN A 3 15.37 -15.93 17.29
CA ASN A 3 15.39 -17.40 17.16
C ASN A 3 14.03 -18.01 16.74
N LYS A 4 12.98 -17.23 16.56
CA LYS A 4 11.64 -17.71 16.20
C LYS A 4 11.22 -17.32 14.78
N ILE A 5 11.71 -16.19 14.28
CA ILE A 5 11.31 -15.68 12.97
C ILE A 5 12.02 -16.47 11.87
N GLU A 6 11.24 -17.08 11.00
CA GLU A 6 11.70 -17.78 9.81
C GLU A 6 11.51 -16.92 8.55
N PHE A 7 10.41 -16.19 8.49
CA PHE A 7 10.08 -15.31 7.38
C PHE A 7 9.89 -13.87 7.86
N SER A 8 10.50 -12.94 7.16
CA SER A 8 10.27 -11.50 7.33
C SER A 8 9.53 -10.98 6.11
N ALA A 9 8.22 -10.68 6.29
CA ALA A 9 7.36 -10.16 5.24
C ALA A 9 7.35 -8.63 5.27
N PHE A 10 7.50 -8.03 4.12
CA PHE A 10 7.47 -6.57 3.94
C PHE A 10 6.25 -6.18 3.12
N ASP A 11 5.55 -5.17 3.56
CA ASP A 11 4.70 -4.39 2.69
C ASP A 11 5.56 -3.62 1.70
N ALA A 12 4.94 -3.11 0.63
CA ALA A 12 5.64 -2.46 -0.46
C ALA A 12 5.42 -0.94 -0.50
N ASP A 13 4.20 -0.52 -0.79
CA ASP A 13 3.84 0.89 -0.99
C ASP A 13 3.92 1.67 0.33
N ASP A 14 4.69 2.75 0.37
CA ASP A 14 4.95 3.56 1.57
C ASP A 14 5.67 2.83 2.72
N THR A 15 6.17 1.62 2.43
CA THR A 15 7.08 0.86 3.31
C THR A 15 8.46 0.72 2.67
N LEU A 16 8.52 0.32 1.41
CA LEU A 16 9.76 0.16 0.65
C LEU A 16 9.99 1.28 -0.37
N TRP A 17 8.94 1.83 -0.93
CA TRP A 17 9.00 2.93 -1.91
C TRP A 17 7.83 3.88 -1.77
N GLU A 18 8.02 5.12 -2.24
CA GLU A 18 7.03 6.19 -2.22
C GLU A 18 5.83 5.84 -3.11
N ASN A 19 4.62 6.02 -2.61
CA ASN A 19 3.39 5.75 -3.34
C ASN A 19 2.28 6.76 -3.05
N GLU A 20 1.83 6.91 -1.79
CA GLU A 20 0.67 7.73 -1.43
C GLU A 20 0.85 9.21 -1.80
N LEU A 21 2.07 9.73 -1.70
CA LEU A 21 2.38 11.08 -2.15
C LEU A 21 1.96 11.31 -3.61
N TYR A 22 2.21 10.34 -4.48
CA TYR A 22 1.88 10.44 -5.91
C TYR A 22 0.38 10.38 -6.16
N PHE A 23 -0.35 9.59 -5.37
CA PHE A 23 -1.82 9.53 -5.42
C PHE A 23 -2.44 10.84 -4.95
N GLN A 24 -1.91 11.45 -3.88
CA GLN A 24 -2.37 12.77 -3.42
C GLN A 24 -2.10 13.88 -4.44
N GLU A 25 -0.93 13.89 -5.08
CA GLU A 25 -0.63 14.82 -6.17
C GLU A 25 -1.61 14.66 -7.33
N TRP A 26 -2.00 13.42 -7.65
CA TRP A 26 -2.97 13.13 -8.71
C TRP A 26 -4.37 13.59 -8.33
N GLU A 27 -4.79 13.34 -7.10
CA GLU A 27 -6.05 13.85 -6.55
C GLU A 27 -6.10 15.39 -6.57
N HIS A 28 -5.03 16.06 -6.18
CA HIS A 28 -4.97 17.53 -6.25
C HIS A 28 -5.14 18.06 -7.68
N ARG A 29 -4.53 17.41 -8.67
CA ARG A 29 -4.72 17.74 -10.09
C ARG A 29 -6.17 17.51 -10.51
N PHE A 30 -6.77 16.42 -10.11
CA PHE A 30 -8.16 16.09 -10.35
C PHE A 30 -9.12 17.15 -9.79
N CYS A 31 -8.94 17.51 -8.53
CA CYS A 31 -9.73 18.57 -7.90
C CYS A 31 -9.57 19.93 -8.63
N HIS A 32 -8.35 20.23 -9.08
CA HIS A 32 -8.09 21.43 -9.85
C HIS A 32 -8.83 21.45 -11.21
N LEU A 33 -8.91 20.32 -11.90
CA LEU A 33 -9.64 20.20 -13.18
C LEU A 33 -11.13 20.46 -13.01
N LEU A 34 -11.72 20.02 -11.89
CA LEU A 34 -13.16 20.14 -11.64
C LEU A 34 -13.56 21.41 -10.88
N ARG A 35 -12.62 22.29 -10.52
CA ARG A 35 -12.85 23.50 -9.68
C ARG A 35 -13.94 24.45 -10.19
N LYS A 36 -14.26 24.42 -11.48
CA LYS A 36 -15.34 25.24 -12.07
C LYS A 36 -16.74 24.70 -11.75
N TYR A 37 -16.86 23.44 -11.35
CA TYR A 37 -18.14 22.79 -11.02
C TYR A 37 -18.38 22.77 -9.51
N LEU A 38 -17.33 22.51 -8.70
CA LEU A 38 -17.44 22.39 -7.26
C LEU A 38 -16.10 22.80 -6.60
N PRO A 39 -16.12 23.38 -5.37
CA PRO A 39 -14.88 23.65 -4.63
C PRO A 39 -14.08 22.36 -4.33
N ALA A 40 -12.75 22.45 -4.38
CA ALA A 40 -11.84 21.30 -4.25
C ALA A 40 -12.11 20.38 -3.05
N PRO A 41 -12.38 20.86 -1.82
CA PRO A 41 -12.67 19.98 -0.68
C PRO A 41 -13.90 19.08 -0.89
N PHE A 42 -14.94 19.59 -1.57
CA PHE A 42 -16.14 18.79 -1.86
C PHE A 42 -15.90 17.78 -2.98
N ILE A 43 -15.03 18.09 -3.96
CA ILE A 43 -14.61 17.14 -5.00
C ILE A 43 -13.84 15.98 -4.37
N SER A 44 -12.87 16.28 -3.50
CA SER A 44 -12.09 15.29 -2.75
C SER A 44 -13.01 14.40 -1.91
N GLU A 45 -13.95 14.97 -1.18
CA GLU A 45 -14.94 14.22 -0.39
C GLU A 45 -15.81 13.29 -1.28
N GLU A 46 -16.29 13.77 -2.44
CA GLU A 46 -17.06 12.92 -3.36
C GLU A 46 -16.21 11.83 -4.01
N LEU A 47 -14.94 12.11 -4.32
CA LEU A 47 -14.01 11.10 -4.80
C LEU A 47 -13.81 10.02 -3.73
N PHE A 48 -13.49 10.39 -2.50
CA PHE A 48 -13.31 9.45 -1.40
C PHE A 48 -14.55 8.59 -1.15
N LYS A 49 -15.75 9.17 -1.13
CA LYS A 49 -17.02 8.41 -1.03
C LYS A 49 -17.16 7.40 -2.18
N THR A 50 -16.76 7.80 -3.38
CA THR A 50 -16.84 6.95 -4.55
C THR A 50 -15.83 5.81 -4.48
N GLU A 51 -14.61 6.07 -4.00
CA GLU A 51 -13.58 5.05 -3.76
C GLU A 51 -14.05 4.02 -2.75
N ILE A 52 -14.51 4.45 -1.58
CA ILE A 52 -14.98 3.53 -0.53
C ILE A 52 -16.17 2.69 -1.00
N LYS A 53 -17.12 3.30 -1.72
CA LYS A 53 -18.28 2.58 -2.26
C LYS A 53 -17.87 1.50 -3.27
N ASN A 54 -16.84 1.75 -4.06
CA ASN A 54 -16.44 0.89 -5.17
C ASN A 54 -15.22 -0.01 -4.86
N LEU A 55 -14.70 0.05 -3.63
CA LEU A 55 -13.48 -0.67 -3.28
C LEU A 55 -13.60 -2.19 -3.49
N ASP A 56 -14.75 -2.78 -3.14
CA ASP A 56 -15.03 -4.20 -3.33
C ASP A 56 -15.30 -4.57 -4.82
N ILE A 57 -15.50 -3.56 -5.71
CA ILE A 57 -15.80 -3.76 -7.13
C ILE A 57 -14.55 -3.51 -7.99
N TYR A 58 -13.86 -2.40 -7.76
CA TYR A 58 -12.71 -1.97 -8.57
C TYR A 58 -11.36 -2.35 -7.96
N GLY A 59 -11.34 -2.70 -6.67
CA GLY A 59 -10.13 -3.01 -5.92
C GLY A 59 -9.26 -1.78 -5.66
N TYR A 60 -8.08 -2.06 -5.12
CA TYR A 60 -7.06 -1.06 -4.80
C TYR A 60 -6.23 -0.70 -6.04
N GLY A 61 -5.57 0.47 -5.97
CA GLY A 61 -4.57 0.91 -6.93
C GLY A 61 -5.11 1.84 -8.01
N LEU A 62 -4.23 2.22 -8.92
CA LEU A 62 -4.45 3.29 -9.89
C LEU A 62 -5.69 3.08 -10.77
N LYS A 63 -5.93 1.86 -11.24
CA LYS A 63 -7.08 1.59 -12.13
C LYS A 63 -8.41 1.76 -11.40
N GLY A 64 -8.51 1.31 -10.15
CA GLY A 64 -9.69 1.52 -9.31
C GLY A 64 -9.94 3.01 -9.07
N MET A 65 -8.91 3.76 -8.68
CA MET A 65 -9.00 5.21 -8.49
C MET A 65 -9.37 5.95 -9.79
N LEU A 66 -8.80 5.54 -10.94
CA LEU A 66 -9.15 6.11 -12.24
C LEU A 66 -10.65 5.98 -12.55
N LEU A 67 -11.22 4.80 -12.33
CA LEU A 67 -12.66 4.55 -12.51
C LEU A 67 -13.50 5.40 -11.54
N CYS A 68 -13.06 5.51 -10.28
CA CYS A 68 -13.72 6.37 -9.29
C CYS A 68 -13.65 7.85 -9.67
N MET A 69 -12.54 8.33 -10.23
CA MET A 69 -12.43 9.69 -10.76
C MET A 69 -13.43 9.92 -11.91
N ILE A 70 -13.58 8.98 -12.84
CA ILE A 70 -14.54 9.08 -13.94
C ILE A 70 -15.99 9.11 -13.41
N GLU A 71 -16.34 8.24 -12.45
CA GLU A 71 -17.65 8.28 -11.78
C GLU A 71 -17.87 9.64 -11.09
N THR A 72 -16.87 10.16 -10.42
CA THR A 72 -16.95 11.45 -9.73
C THR A 72 -17.14 12.61 -10.71
N ILE A 73 -16.49 12.58 -11.89
CA ILE A 73 -16.78 13.54 -12.96
C ILE A 73 -18.26 13.52 -13.33
N CYS A 74 -18.81 12.32 -13.60
CA CYS A 74 -20.23 12.19 -13.96
C CYS A 74 -21.17 12.78 -12.90
N LYS A 75 -20.87 12.54 -11.62
CA LYS A 75 -21.66 13.08 -10.50
C LYS A 75 -21.55 14.60 -10.38
N VAL A 76 -20.32 15.12 -10.32
CA VAL A 76 -20.04 16.55 -10.08
C VAL A 76 -20.53 17.43 -11.24
N THR A 77 -20.54 16.87 -12.45
CA THR A 77 -21.00 17.60 -13.66
C THR A 77 -22.44 17.31 -14.03
N ASN A 78 -23.19 16.52 -13.25
CA ASN A 78 -24.55 16.04 -13.56
C ASN A 78 -24.64 15.36 -14.95
N GLY A 79 -23.59 14.68 -15.38
CA GLY A 79 -23.52 14.03 -16.70
C GLY A 79 -23.18 14.96 -17.87
N GLU A 80 -23.03 16.25 -17.64
CA GLU A 80 -22.69 17.26 -18.67
C GLU A 80 -21.18 17.52 -18.78
N GLY A 81 -20.36 16.64 -18.21
CA GLY A 81 -18.90 16.77 -18.23
C GLY A 81 -18.32 16.68 -19.66
N ASP A 82 -17.37 17.57 -19.97
CA ASP A 82 -16.61 17.51 -21.20
C ASP A 82 -15.73 16.24 -21.24
N LEU A 83 -15.77 15.50 -22.34
CA LEU A 83 -14.89 14.34 -22.57
C LEU A 83 -13.40 14.68 -22.44
N ASN A 84 -13.01 15.95 -22.61
CA ASN A 84 -11.64 16.38 -22.35
C ASN A 84 -11.22 16.16 -20.88
N LEU A 85 -12.14 16.21 -19.92
CA LEU A 85 -11.85 15.88 -18.51
C LEU A 85 -11.42 14.43 -18.38
N VAL A 86 -12.14 13.51 -19.00
CA VAL A 86 -11.81 12.08 -19.01
C VAL A 86 -10.45 11.85 -19.69
N LYS A 87 -10.20 12.51 -20.83
CA LYS A 87 -8.93 12.44 -21.55
C LYS A 87 -7.75 12.89 -20.68
N GLU A 88 -7.90 14.00 -19.95
CA GLU A 88 -6.83 14.51 -19.07
C GLU A 88 -6.55 13.56 -17.90
N ILE A 89 -7.59 12.94 -17.33
CA ILE A 89 -7.41 11.97 -16.24
C ILE A 89 -6.74 10.70 -16.73
N LEU A 90 -7.15 10.18 -17.89
CA LEU A 90 -6.48 9.03 -18.51
C LEU A 90 -4.99 9.33 -18.76
N ARG A 91 -4.68 10.51 -19.31
CA ARG A 91 -3.29 10.93 -19.58
C ARG A 91 -2.48 11.02 -18.28
N SER A 92 -3.02 11.69 -17.26
CA SER A 92 -2.33 11.85 -15.98
C SER A 92 -2.16 10.52 -15.23
N GLY A 93 -3.10 9.58 -15.35
CA GLY A 93 -2.97 8.22 -14.83
C GLY A 93 -1.86 7.43 -15.55
N GLN A 94 -1.75 7.57 -16.88
CA GLN A 94 -0.64 6.97 -17.64
C GLN A 94 0.71 7.57 -17.24
N GLU A 95 0.80 8.89 -17.01
CA GLU A 95 1.99 9.55 -16.50
C GLU A 95 2.39 9.01 -15.11
N LEU A 96 1.42 8.78 -14.24
CA LEU A 96 1.66 8.21 -12.92
C LEU A 96 2.24 6.79 -13.01
N LEU A 97 1.71 5.94 -13.89
CA LEU A 97 2.24 4.58 -14.13
C LEU A 97 3.69 4.58 -14.65
N GLN A 98 4.13 5.66 -15.29
CA GLN A 98 5.48 5.78 -15.86
C GLN A 98 6.50 6.41 -14.89
N ARG A 99 6.06 6.85 -13.71
CA ARG A 99 6.99 7.40 -12.71
C ARG A 99 8.01 6.34 -12.28
N PRO A 100 9.26 6.75 -12.04
CA PRO A 100 10.27 5.88 -11.46
C PRO A 100 9.87 5.47 -10.04
N ILE A 101 10.28 4.27 -9.64
CA ILE A 101 10.13 3.81 -8.26
C ILE A 101 11.29 4.40 -7.45
N ILE A 102 10.94 5.15 -6.40
CA ILE A 102 11.90 5.77 -5.50
C ILE A 102 11.83 5.04 -4.17
N LEU A 103 12.91 4.32 -3.83
CA LEU A 103 13.02 3.64 -2.55
C LEU A 103 13.06 4.66 -1.40
N LEU A 104 12.41 4.32 -0.31
CA LEU A 104 12.48 5.11 0.93
C LEU A 104 13.86 4.97 1.58
N ASP A 105 14.21 5.95 2.44
CA ASP A 105 15.52 5.98 3.07
C ASP A 105 15.83 4.70 3.86
N GLY A 106 17.01 4.15 3.63
CA GLY A 106 17.51 2.94 4.28
C GLY A 106 16.96 1.61 3.77
N VAL A 107 15.98 1.62 2.87
CA VAL A 107 15.36 0.37 2.36
C VAL A 107 16.39 -0.51 1.66
N GLN A 108 17.17 0.03 0.74
CA GLN A 108 18.18 -0.74 0.00
C GLN A 108 19.18 -1.41 0.94
N GLU A 109 19.65 -0.66 1.95
CA GLU A 109 20.61 -1.15 2.95
C GLU A 109 20.03 -2.27 3.79
N VAL A 110 18.80 -2.07 4.31
CA VAL A 110 18.12 -3.03 5.19
C VAL A 110 17.79 -4.32 4.44
N ILE A 111 17.20 -4.22 3.25
CA ILE A 111 16.83 -5.41 2.46
C ILE A 111 18.08 -6.19 2.06
N SER A 112 19.14 -5.51 1.59
CA SER A 112 20.41 -6.17 1.25
C SER A 112 21.05 -6.89 2.44
N ALA A 113 21.03 -6.29 3.62
CA ALA A 113 21.60 -6.93 4.83
C ALA A 113 20.76 -8.11 5.32
N LEU A 114 19.44 -8.05 5.18
CA LEU A 114 18.55 -9.10 5.67
C LEU A 114 18.43 -10.28 4.70
N CYS A 115 18.48 -10.08 3.39
CA CYS A 115 18.29 -11.15 2.41
C CYS A 115 19.38 -12.23 2.45
N GLU A 116 20.54 -11.96 3.04
CA GLU A 116 21.61 -12.93 3.24
C GLU A 116 21.30 -13.93 4.38
N ASN A 117 20.50 -13.53 5.37
CA ASN A 117 20.31 -14.26 6.61
C ASN A 117 18.88 -14.69 6.88
N TYR A 118 17.89 -14.08 6.21
CA TYR A 118 16.47 -14.31 6.43
C TYR A 118 15.74 -14.60 5.13
N LYS A 119 14.66 -15.37 5.22
CA LYS A 119 13.74 -15.57 4.10
C LYS A 119 12.82 -14.35 4.01
N LEU A 120 13.10 -13.47 3.05
CA LEU A 120 12.29 -12.29 2.84
C LEU A 120 11.09 -12.58 1.95
N VAL A 121 9.94 -12.05 2.32
CA VAL A 121 8.68 -12.13 1.59
C VAL A 121 8.18 -10.73 1.28
N LEU A 122 7.68 -10.50 0.08
CA LEU A 122 6.95 -9.28 -0.23
C LEU A 122 5.45 -9.59 -0.14
N ALA A 123 4.72 -8.86 0.71
CA ALA A 123 3.28 -9.01 0.92
C ALA A 123 2.60 -7.67 0.69
N THR A 124 2.12 -7.43 -0.52
CA THR A 124 1.52 -6.17 -0.93
C THR A 124 0.08 -6.36 -1.42
N LYS A 125 -0.72 -5.30 -1.43
CA LYS A 125 -2.06 -5.30 -2.03
C LYS A 125 -2.13 -4.29 -3.17
N GLY A 126 -3.03 -4.52 -4.12
CA GLY A 126 -3.25 -3.62 -5.24
C GLY A 126 -3.47 -4.31 -6.57
N ASP A 127 -3.42 -3.53 -7.65
CA ASP A 127 -3.50 -4.05 -9.01
C ASP A 127 -2.30 -4.94 -9.33
N LEU A 128 -2.58 -6.19 -9.68
CA LEU A 128 -1.55 -7.20 -9.95
C LEU A 128 -0.50 -6.73 -10.97
N PHE A 129 -0.94 -6.07 -12.05
CA PHE A 129 -0.06 -5.66 -13.12
C PHE A 129 0.85 -4.50 -12.69
N ASP A 130 0.28 -3.53 -11.97
CA ASP A 130 1.03 -2.39 -11.46
C ASP A 130 2.02 -2.82 -10.37
N GLN A 131 1.60 -3.67 -9.44
CA GLN A 131 2.52 -4.16 -8.40
C GLN A 131 3.68 -4.94 -8.99
N LYS A 132 3.46 -5.82 -9.98
CA LYS A 132 4.55 -6.52 -10.68
C LYS A 132 5.52 -5.55 -11.35
N ARG A 133 5.00 -4.49 -11.99
CA ARG A 133 5.83 -3.44 -12.60
C ARG A 133 6.68 -2.72 -11.54
N LYS A 134 6.07 -2.29 -10.42
CA LYS A 134 6.77 -1.61 -9.33
C LYS A 134 7.86 -2.49 -8.72
N ILE A 135 7.55 -3.75 -8.44
CA ILE A 135 8.49 -4.72 -7.87
C ILE A 135 9.71 -4.91 -8.81
N SER A 136 9.46 -5.10 -10.10
CA SER A 136 10.54 -5.25 -11.08
C SER A 136 11.39 -3.98 -11.20
N ALA A 137 10.76 -2.81 -11.19
CA ALA A 137 11.44 -1.52 -11.30
C ALA A 137 12.19 -1.11 -10.02
N SER A 138 11.84 -1.66 -8.85
CA SER A 138 12.50 -1.36 -7.58
C SER A 138 13.92 -1.92 -7.47
N GLY A 139 14.26 -2.93 -8.28
CA GLY A 139 15.54 -3.65 -8.19
C GLY A 139 15.64 -4.59 -6.98
N LEU A 140 14.58 -4.74 -6.17
CA LEU A 140 14.57 -5.57 -4.95
C LEU A 140 14.03 -6.98 -5.17
N GLN A 141 13.50 -7.29 -6.35
CA GLN A 141 12.76 -8.53 -6.64
C GLN A 141 13.54 -9.79 -6.22
N GLU A 142 14.83 -9.86 -6.52
CA GLU A 142 15.69 -11.03 -6.27
C GLU A 142 15.99 -11.26 -4.78
N CYS A 143 15.73 -10.26 -3.93
CA CYS A 143 15.88 -10.40 -2.47
C CYS A 143 14.72 -11.15 -1.82
N PHE A 144 13.58 -11.28 -2.50
CA PHE A 144 12.39 -11.93 -1.96
C PHE A 144 12.25 -13.37 -2.45
N CYS A 145 12.21 -14.31 -1.52
CA CYS A 145 11.99 -15.74 -1.83
C CYS A 145 10.54 -16.04 -2.21
N HIS A 146 9.61 -15.16 -1.84
CA HIS A 146 8.19 -15.22 -2.20
C HIS A 146 7.60 -13.83 -2.36
N ILE A 147 6.71 -13.66 -3.32
CA ILE A 147 5.98 -12.41 -3.58
C ILE A 147 4.50 -12.73 -3.62
N GLU A 148 3.74 -12.18 -2.68
CA GLU A 148 2.28 -12.29 -2.61
C GLU A 148 1.64 -10.93 -2.91
N ILE A 149 0.90 -10.85 -4.01
CA ILE A 149 0.10 -9.68 -4.35
C ILE A 149 -1.36 -10.01 -4.03
N MET A 150 -1.88 -9.41 -2.99
CA MET A 150 -3.20 -9.69 -2.43
C MET A 150 -4.24 -8.72 -2.98
N SER A 151 -5.49 -9.16 -3.06
CA SER A 151 -6.62 -8.26 -3.33
C SER A 151 -6.96 -7.38 -2.12
N ASP A 152 -6.75 -7.89 -0.91
CA ASP A 152 -6.86 -7.17 0.36
C ASP A 152 -5.89 -7.80 1.38
N LYS A 153 -5.69 -7.15 2.54
CA LYS A 153 -4.82 -7.63 3.63
C LYS A 153 -5.64 -7.92 4.90
N LYS A 154 -6.60 -8.83 4.77
CA LYS A 154 -7.40 -9.34 5.90
C LYS A 154 -6.81 -10.64 6.45
N ASN A 155 -7.32 -11.09 7.59
CA ASN A 155 -6.88 -12.35 8.20
C ASN A 155 -6.92 -13.55 7.23
N ALA A 156 -7.91 -13.62 6.34
CA ALA A 156 -8.03 -14.68 5.36
C ALA A 156 -6.87 -14.66 4.33
N ASP A 157 -6.42 -13.47 3.94
CA ASP A 157 -5.33 -13.29 2.99
C ASP A 157 -3.99 -13.68 3.63
N TYR A 158 -3.76 -13.28 4.88
CA TYR A 158 -2.57 -13.69 5.64
C TYR A 158 -2.57 -15.19 5.96
N LYS A 159 -3.72 -15.82 6.22
CA LYS A 159 -3.79 -17.28 6.36
C LYS A 159 -3.35 -17.97 5.07
N ARG A 160 -3.82 -17.49 3.92
CA ARG A 160 -3.39 -18.01 2.62
C ARG A 160 -1.89 -17.83 2.39
N LEU A 161 -1.33 -16.66 2.75
CA LEU A 161 0.12 -16.44 2.71
C LEU A 161 0.87 -17.45 3.58
N LEU A 162 0.44 -17.63 4.83
CA LEU A 162 1.06 -18.61 5.76
C LEU A 162 1.01 -20.04 5.20
N ASP A 163 -0.10 -20.45 4.61
CA ASP A 163 -0.28 -21.75 3.96
C ASP A 163 0.67 -21.89 2.75
N ASN A 164 0.78 -20.87 1.90
CA ASN A 164 1.71 -20.85 0.75
C ASN A 164 3.17 -20.97 1.19
N LEU A 165 3.55 -20.30 2.28
CA LEU A 165 4.88 -20.36 2.87
C LEU A 165 5.12 -21.64 3.67
N ARG A 166 4.08 -22.42 3.98
CA ARG A 166 4.10 -23.53 4.95
C ARG A 166 4.68 -23.09 6.28
N CYS A 167 4.30 -21.90 6.74
CA CYS A 167 4.82 -21.22 7.90
C CYS A 167 3.73 -21.05 8.96
N LYS A 168 4.09 -21.21 10.23
CA LYS A 168 3.20 -20.84 11.34
C LYS A 168 3.24 -19.33 11.55
N ALA A 169 2.13 -18.75 12.00
CA ALA A 169 2.06 -17.30 12.26
C ALA A 169 3.16 -16.83 13.24
N GLU A 170 3.44 -17.62 14.28
CA GLU A 170 4.49 -17.34 15.28
C GLU A 170 5.93 -17.27 14.72
N ASN A 171 6.13 -17.71 13.47
CA ASN A 171 7.41 -17.67 12.77
C ASN A 171 7.46 -16.59 11.67
N LEU A 172 6.40 -15.79 11.52
CA LEU A 172 6.32 -14.67 10.58
C LEU A 172 6.42 -13.35 11.33
N LEU A 173 7.25 -12.45 10.80
CA LEU A 173 7.26 -11.02 11.14
C LEU A 173 6.78 -10.24 9.94
N MET A 174 5.69 -9.48 10.08
CA MET A 174 5.21 -8.52 9.07
C MET A 174 5.74 -7.12 9.40
N ILE A 175 6.32 -6.46 8.40
CA ILE A 175 6.86 -5.09 8.50
C ILE A 175 6.08 -4.23 7.51
N GLY A 176 5.42 -3.18 7.99
CA GLY A 176 4.61 -2.32 7.13
C GLY A 176 4.17 -1.01 7.77
N ASN A 177 3.59 -0.14 6.95
CA ASN A 177 3.17 1.21 7.33
C ASN A 177 1.67 1.33 7.68
N SER A 178 0.88 0.28 7.51
CA SER A 178 -0.55 0.31 7.84
C SER A 178 -0.87 -0.51 9.08
N ILE A 179 -1.34 0.17 10.14
CA ILE A 179 -1.84 -0.52 11.35
C ILE A 179 -2.98 -1.47 10.99
N LYS A 180 -3.90 -1.03 10.13
CA LYS A 180 -5.10 -1.77 9.74
C LYS A 180 -4.79 -2.99 8.86
N SER A 181 -3.89 -2.83 7.91
CA SER A 181 -3.62 -3.83 6.87
C SER A 181 -2.41 -4.71 7.17
N ASP A 182 -1.36 -4.18 7.82
CA ASP A 182 -0.12 -4.92 8.04
C ASP A 182 0.01 -5.45 9.45
N ILE A 183 -0.50 -4.71 10.44
CA ILE A 183 -0.20 -4.98 11.84
C ILE A 183 -1.30 -5.83 12.49
N ILE A 184 -2.52 -5.31 12.55
CA ILE A 184 -3.63 -5.97 13.26
C ILE A 184 -3.88 -7.39 12.76
N PRO A 185 -4.00 -7.68 11.45
CA PRO A 185 -4.33 -9.01 10.98
C PRO A 185 -3.30 -10.07 11.35
N ILE A 186 -2.02 -9.72 11.34
CA ILE A 186 -0.93 -10.64 11.72
C ILE A 186 -0.88 -10.88 13.23
N LEU A 187 -1.08 -9.85 14.04
CA LEU A 187 -1.14 -9.99 15.50
C LEU A 187 -2.32 -10.89 15.92
N GLU A 188 -3.48 -10.74 15.30
CA GLU A 188 -4.66 -11.58 15.56
C GLU A 188 -4.43 -13.05 15.19
N LEU A 189 -3.56 -13.34 14.25
CA LEU A 189 -3.14 -14.69 13.89
C LEU A 189 -2.03 -15.24 14.80
N GLY A 190 -1.48 -14.43 15.71
CA GLY A 190 -0.42 -14.80 16.63
C GLY A 190 1.00 -14.57 16.09
N GLY A 191 1.14 -13.89 14.96
CA GLY A 191 2.42 -13.51 14.37
C GLY A 191 3.04 -12.29 15.04
N TYR A 192 4.18 -11.87 14.51
CA TYR A 192 4.87 -10.64 14.92
C TYR A 192 4.64 -9.54 13.90
N ALA A 193 4.54 -8.31 14.36
CA ALA A 193 4.35 -7.16 13.50
C ALA A 193 5.22 -5.97 13.91
N ALA A 194 5.87 -5.35 12.93
CA ALA A 194 6.66 -4.14 13.09
C ALA A 194 6.06 -3.01 12.26
N TYR A 195 5.61 -1.97 12.93
CA TYR A 195 5.03 -0.80 12.30
C TYR A 195 6.13 0.22 11.98
N VAL A 196 6.25 0.58 10.72
CA VAL A 196 7.14 1.63 10.19
C VAL A 196 6.26 2.81 9.76
N PRO A 197 6.19 3.91 10.53
CA PRO A 197 5.32 5.02 10.18
C PRO A 197 5.78 5.70 8.89
N HIS A 198 4.83 5.95 7.99
CA HIS A 198 5.02 6.84 6.84
C HIS A 198 4.36 8.20 7.11
N HIS A 199 4.92 9.27 6.56
CA HIS A 199 4.47 10.64 6.83
C HIS A 199 3.11 10.97 6.20
N ILE A 200 2.68 10.19 5.21
CA ILE A 200 1.38 10.27 4.57
C ILE A 200 0.68 8.91 4.71
N THR A 201 -0.59 8.91 5.07
CA THR A 201 -1.41 7.69 5.14
C THR A 201 -2.76 7.98 4.53
N TRP A 202 -3.18 7.15 3.57
CA TRP A 202 -4.52 7.23 2.99
C TRP A 202 -5.59 7.16 4.07
N ALA A 203 -6.63 8.01 3.96
CA ALA A 203 -7.67 8.13 5.00
C ALA A 203 -8.33 6.78 5.34
N HIS A 204 -8.51 5.90 4.36
CA HIS A 204 -9.07 4.55 4.55
C HIS A 204 -8.18 3.64 5.41
N GLU A 205 -6.88 3.84 5.41
CA GLU A 205 -5.89 3.05 6.18
C GLU A 205 -5.60 3.64 7.57
N GLN A 206 -6.15 4.82 7.87
CA GLN A 206 -6.01 5.41 9.19
C GLN A 206 -6.76 4.57 10.24
N CYS A 207 -6.11 4.36 11.36
CA CYS A 207 -6.67 3.62 12.49
C CYS A 207 -6.54 4.46 13.76
N GLU A 208 -7.62 4.57 14.52
CA GLU A 208 -7.60 5.25 15.82
C GLU A 208 -7.16 4.29 16.92
N GLY A 209 -6.40 4.82 17.87
CA GLY A 209 -5.96 4.09 19.06
C GLY A 209 -4.52 3.56 18.97
N GLU A 210 -4.00 3.18 20.13
CA GLU A 210 -2.67 2.58 20.24
C GLU A 210 -2.76 1.06 20.22
N VAL A 211 -1.89 0.43 19.42
CA VAL A 211 -1.74 -1.02 19.41
C VAL A 211 -0.89 -1.41 20.62
N THR A 212 -1.47 -2.21 21.51
CA THR A 212 -0.78 -2.80 22.67
C THR A 212 -0.80 -4.33 22.53
N HIS A 213 0.35 -4.91 22.16
CA HIS A 213 0.49 -6.36 22.01
C HIS A 213 1.95 -6.78 22.22
N SER A 214 2.19 -7.94 22.84
CA SER A 214 3.54 -8.45 23.13
C SER A 214 4.39 -8.75 21.89
N HIS A 215 3.75 -8.99 20.74
CA HIS A 215 4.39 -9.25 19.44
C HIS A 215 4.43 -8.00 18.55
N PHE A 216 4.06 -6.85 19.06
CA PHE A 216 4.07 -5.59 18.33
C PHE A 216 5.34 -4.80 18.59
N ILE A 217 5.92 -4.24 17.53
CA ILE A 217 7.07 -3.35 17.56
C ILE A 217 6.69 -2.07 16.81
N LYS A 218 6.91 -0.93 17.41
CA LYS A 218 6.84 0.37 16.73
C LYS A 218 8.25 0.85 16.46
N LEU A 219 8.56 1.09 15.19
CA LEU A 219 9.83 1.61 14.73
C LEU A 219 9.70 3.11 14.41
N ASN A 220 10.81 3.85 14.47
CA ASN A 220 10.84 5.22 13.97
C ASN A 220 11.17 5.26 12.47
N ASN A 221 11.94 4.28 11.99
CA ASN A 221 12.30 4.10 10.59
C ASN A 221 12.65 2.63 10.34
N ILE A 222 12.73 2.23 9.07
CA ILE A 222 12.96 0.84 8.68
C ILE A 222 14.31 0.28 9.13
N LYS A 223 15.34 1.12 9.30
CA LYS A 223 16.70 0.68 9.72
C LYS A 223 16.71 0.05 11.10
N GLU A 224 15.79 0.47 11.98
CA GLU A 224 15.69 -0.05 13.33
C GLU A 224 15.30 -1.53 13.39
N ILE A 225 14.73 -2.11 12.31
CA ILE A 225 14.35 -3.53 12.28
C ILE A 225 15.55 -4.46 12.48
N GLN A 226 16.75 -4.05 12.09
CA GLN A 226 18.00 -4.81 12.27
C GLN A 226 18.34 -5.07 13.74
N ASN A 227 17.82 -4.27 14.67
CA ASN A 227 18.00 -4.48 16.10
C ASN A 227 17.19 -5.68 16.64
N TYR A 228 16.19 -6.13 15.88
CA TYR A 228 15.23 -7.17 16.26
C TYR A 228 15.44 -8.50 15.51
N LEU A 229 16.15 -8.44 14.36
CA LEU A 229 16.49 -9.57 13.48
C LEU A 229 18.00 -9.92 13.43
#